data_3f2de1a2b5157a5aac78f70a3a010c4a
#
_entry.id   3f2de1a2b5157a5aac78f70a3a010c4a
#
_cell.length_a   1.000
_cell.length_b   1.000
_cell.length_c   1.000
_cell.angle_alpha   90.00
_cell.angle_beta   90.00
_cell.angle_gamma   90.00
#
_symmetry.space_group_name_H-M   'P 1'
#
loop_
_entity.id
_entity.type
_entity.pdbx_description
1 polymer ?
#
loop_
_entity_poly.entity_id
_entity_poly.type
_entity_poly.pdbx_seq_one_letter_code
_entity_poly.pdbx_strand_id
1 'polypeptide(L)'
;MSWGPIPELLAIGLLTFAFLSITRPGRSDMTRLWLAGWVCIELHFCSEMFADLPNALGQLFTVVSLSALTWAAQLFVRSLRPDLGSPGGRMLFWGNGLVYTAYLALQSVPGMPAWSFVVVASLFGVLPLAHLATHRGDVAHPVRRMSVGLSCLLAIVLLGLQFGPHGDDVMSVAPLTAAYLGCCINFWYAYRRSSGGFVVTGIGFLLWTSVFLLGTLFDELLPSVKIESEVWNLPKYLVAVGMILLLLEDQIKQNQHMAQHDLVTGLPNRRLFEDRLGLALERARRAGTRMSVLAIDLDRFKEINDTLGHHVGDIVLQQIATMFSKRLRQVDTIARIGGDEFAVVLEGPAGAAEARSVADELARLLAEPLSILDHAIPVGASIGIATFPEDGKDLEALCIRADQRMYEAKRQARRTAEPEALAAFGT
;
A
#
# COMPACT_ATOMS: atom_id res chain seq x y z
N MET A 1 34.97 4.67 -24.41
CA MET A 1 34.09 5.41 -23.53
C MET A 1 33.00 6.01 -24.42
N SER A 2 31.79 5.50 -24.34
CA SER A 2 30.68 6.00 -25.16
C SER A 2 29.87 7.06 -24.37
N TRP A 3 29.54 8.16 -25.03
CA TRP A 3 28.74 9.23 -24.43
C TRP A 3 27.23 9.01 -24.66
N GLY A 4 26.88 7.97 -25.41
CA GLY A 4 25.50 7.60 -25.74
C GLY A 4 24.57 7.47 -24.53
N PRO A 5 24.97 6.80 -23.42
CA PRO A 5 24.10 6.58 -22.26
C PRO A 5 23.87 7.81 -21.35
N ILE A 6 24.46 8.98 -21.64
CA ILE A 6 24.31 10.15 -20.76
C ILE A 6 22.87 10.69 -20.67
N PRO A 7 22.12 10.83 -21.78
CA PRO A 7 20.73 11.27 -21.68
C PRO A 7 19.87 10.36 -20.81
N GLU A 8 20.06 9.03 -20.95
CA GLU A 8 19.36 8.02 -20.18
C GLU A 8 19.73 8.09 -18.69
N LEU A 9 21.03 8.23 -18.40
CA LEU A 9 21.53 8.39 -17.03
C LEU A 9 20.91 9.62 -16.35
N LEU A 10 20.89 10.76 -17.05
CA LEU A 10 20.28 11.98 -16.54
C LEU A 10 18.76 11.82 -16.33
N ALA A 11 18.06 11.20 -17.28
CA ALA A 11 16.63 11.01 -17.19
C ALA A 11 16.25 10.07 -16.03
N ILE A 12 16.94 8.95 -15.89
CA ILE A 12 16.73 8.01 -14.77
C ILE A 12 17.15 8.65 -13.45
N GLY A 13 18.27 9.37 -13.41
CA GLY A 13 18.72 10.09 -12.21
C GLY A 13 17.70 11.11 -11.72
N LEU A 14 17.08 11.88 -12.63
CA LEU A 14 15.98 12.79 -12.28
C LEU A 14 14.75 12.04 -11.75
N LEU A 15 14.38 10.91 -12.35
CA LEU A 15 13.27 10.10 -11.89
C LEU A 15 13.57 9.47 -10.53
N THR A 16 14.78 8.96 -10.30
CA THR A 16 15.23 8.43 -9.01
C THR A 16 15.23 9.53 -7.93
N PHE A 17 15.67 10.73 -8.26
CA PHE A 17 15.61 11.88 -7.36
C PHE A 17 14.16 12.27 -7.04
N ALA A 18 13.27 12.33 -8.04
CA ALA A 18 11.85 12.56 -7.82
C ALA A 18 11.24 11.48 -6.91
N PHE A 19 11.57 10.21 -7.15
CA PHE A 19 11.16 9.10 -6.32
C PHE A 19 11.64 9.24 -4.87
N LEU A 20 12.92 9.61 -4.67
CA LEU A 20 13.50 9.86 -3.36
C LEU A 20 12.82 11.02 -2.62
N SER A 21 12.48 12.10 -3.34
CA SER A 21 11.82 13.28 -2.76
C SER A 21 10.39 12.99 -2.28
N ILE A 22 9.68 12.08 -2.96
CA ILE A 22 8.34 11.65 -2.60
C ILE A 22 8.37 10.66 -1.43
N THR A 23 9.42 9.83 -1.33
CA THR A 23 9.57 8.84 -0.27
C THR A 23 10.20 9.46 0.98
N ARG A 24 9.40 9.79 2.00
CA ARG A 24 9.90 10.31 3.29
C ARG A 24 10.68 9.23 4.06
N PRO A 25 11.72 9.62 4.87
CA PRO A 25 12.43 8.71 5.77
C PRO A 25 11.42 8.03 6.74
N GLY A 26 11.46 6.70 6.82
CA GLY A 26 10.55 5.91 7.69
C GLY A 26 9.48 5.09 6.97
N ARG A 27 9.38 5.17 5.64
CA ARG A 27 8.42 4.42 4.85
C ARG A 27 8.80 2.95 4.58
N SER A 28 7.77 2.22 4.10
CA SER A 28 7.72 0.77 3.92
C SER A 28 8.97 0.20 3.24
N ASP A 29 9.32 -1.03 3.58
CA ASP A 29 10.41 -1.78 2.94
C ASP A 29 10.26 -1.85 1.41
N MET A 30 9.03 -1.78 0.90
CA MET A 30 8.72 -1.75 -0.52
C MET A 30 9.37 -0.55 -1.23
N THR A 31 9.21 0.67 -0.68
CA THR A 31 9.76 1.88 -1.30
C THR A 31 11.28 1.92 -1.28
N ARG A 32 11.90 1.35 -0.23
CA ARG A 32 13.37 1.20 -0.16
C ARG A 32 13.90 0.25 -1.22
N LEU A 33 13.20 -0.87 -1.44
CA LEU A 33 13.57 -1.85 -2.46
C LEU A 33 13.39 -1.29 -3.88
N TRP A 34 12.35 -0.50 -4.12
CA TRP A 34 12.17 0.18 -5.40
C TRP A 34 13.29 1.18 -5.66
N LEU A 35 13.62 2.01 -4.68
CA LEU A 35 14.74 2.96 -4.79
C LEU A 35 16.06 2.22 -5.07
N ALA A 36 16.36 1.14 -4.35
CA ALA A 36 17.54 0.33 -4.59
C ALA A 36 17.55 -0.28 -6.01
N GLY A 37 16.39 -0.70 -6.53
CA GLY A 37 16.25 -1.15 -7.92
C GLY A 37 16.58 -0.06 -8.93
N TRP A 38 16.12 1.17 -8.72
CA TRP A 38 16.44 2.31 -9.60
C TRP A 38 17.92 2.69 -9.54
N VAL A 39 18.56 2.65 -8.37
CA VAL A 39 20.02 2.83 -8.23
C VAL A 39 20.79 1.76 -9.00
N CYS A 40 20.30 0.50 -9.02
CA CYS A 40 20.91 -0.54 -9.87
C CYS A 40 20.77 -0.20 -11.38
N ILE A 41 19.65 0.40 -11.80
CA ILE A 41 19.48 0.84 -13.20
C ILE A 41 20.43 2.00 -13.53
N GLU A 42 20.66 2.94 -12.63
CA GLU A 42 21.68 3.96 -12.81
C GLU A 42 23.09 3.35 -12.94
N LEU A 43 23.40 2.36 -12.08
CA LEU A 43 24.67 1.62 -12.17
C LEU A 43 24.84 0.91 -13.52
N HIS A 44 23.73 0.39 -14.09
CA HIS A 44 23.74 -0.19 -15.43
C HIS A 44 24.21 0.84 -16.46
N PHE A 45 23.58 2.01 -16.55
CA PHE A 45 23.95 3.05 -17.52
C PHE A 45 25.36 3.61 -17.27
N CYS A 46 25.76 3.80 -16.01
CA CYS A 46 27.13 4.20 -15.67
C CYS A 46 28.16 3.19 -16.16
N SER A 47 27.88 1.87 -15.99
CA SER A 47 28.80 0.82 -16.42
C SER A 47 28.84 0.67 -17.94
N GLU A 48 27.71 0.87 -18.62
CA GLU A 48 27.61 0.80 -20.08
C GLU A 48 28.50 1.84 -20.77
N MET A 49 28.71 3.02 -20.18
CA MET A 49 29.64 4.03 -20.71
C MET A 49 31.07 3.53 -20.85
N PHE A 50 31.46 2.51 -20.08
CA PHE A 50 32.81 1.93 -20.03
C PHE A 50 32.90 0.52 -20.66
N ALA A 51 31.77 -0.01 -21.15
CA ALA A 51 31.71 -1.37 -21.73
C ALA A 51 32.62 -1.52 -22.99
N ASP A 52 32.81 -0.44 -23.77
CA ASP A 52 33.63 -0.41 -24.95
C ASP A 52 35.14 -0.33 -24.67
N LEU A 53 35.54 -0.29 -23.39
CA LEU A 53 36.95 -0.29 -23.06
C LEU A 53 37.64 -1.57 -23.50
N PRO A 54 38.89 -1.49 -24.01
CA PRO A 54 39.60 -2.69 -24.43
C PRO A 54 39.96 -3.59 -23.24
N ASN A 55 40.06 -4.91 -23.49
CA ASN A 55 40.49 -5.92 -22.56
C ASN A 55 39.51 -6.25 -21.42
N ALA A 56 40.01 -6.85 -20.36
CA ALA A 56 39.25 -7.32 -19.21
C ALA A 56 38.42 -6.24 -18.51
N LEU A 57 38.78 -4.97 -18.64
CA LEU A 57 38.02 -3.85 -18.03
C LEU A 57 36.65 -3.66 -18.72
N GLY A 58 36.62 -3.67 -20.06
CA GLY A 58 35.34 -3.56 -20.79
C GLY A 58 34.41 -4.74 -20.48
N GLN A 59 34.98 -5.96 -20.47
CA GLN A 59 34.22 -7.17 -20.07
C GLN A 59 33.69 -7.07 -18.64
N LEU A 60 34.46 -6.56 -17.68
CA LEU A 60 34.02 -6.35 -16.31
C LEU A 60 32.84 -5.37 -16.26
N PHE A 61 32.93 -4.23 -16.97
CA PHE A 61 31.85 -3.26 -17.02
C PHE A 61 30.59 -3.80 -17.67
N THR A 62 30.72 -4.64 -18.72
CA THR A 62 29.56 -5.33 -19.32
C THR A 62 28.90 -6.26 -18.31
N VAL A 63 29.66 -7.06 -17.55
CA VAL A 63 29.11 -7.94 -16.50
C VAL A 63 28.42 -7.13 -15.42
N VAL A 64 29.02 -6.03 -14.96
CA VAL A 64 28.42 -5.15 -13.94
C VAL A 64 27.13 -4.55 -14.47
N SER A 65 27.13 -4.06 -15.71
CA SER A 65 25.96 -3.47 -16.37
C SER A 65 24.77 -4.45 -16.42
N LEU A 66 24.97 -5.64 -16.98
CA LEU A 66 23.90 -6.65 -17.10
C LEU A 66 23.47 -7.21 -15.73
N SER A 67 24.44 -7.40 -14.81
CA SER A 67 24.14 -7.84 -13.45
C SER A 67 23.31 -6.80 -12.71
N ALA A 68 23.57 -5.51 -12.88
CA ALA A 68 22.81 -4.44 -12.27
C ALA A 68 21.32 -4.46 -12.71
N LEU A 69 21.05 -4.72 -14.00
CA LEU A 69 19.68 -4.91 -14.50
C LEU A 69 18.99 -6.12 -13.84
N THR A 70 19.68 -7.26 -13.71
CA THR A 70 19.08 -8.43 -13.06
C THR A 70 18.82 -8.21 -11.59
N TRP A 71 19.72 -7.52 -10.87
CA TRP A 71 19.51 -7.14 -9.47
C TRP A 71 18.37 -6.16 -9.30
N ALA A 72 18.19 -5.19 -10.22
CA ALA A 72 17.02 -4.31 -10.23
C ALA A 72 15.71 -5.11 -10.30
N ALA A 73 15.61 -6.06 -11.24
CA ALA A 73 14.46 -6.93 -11.37
C ALA A 73 14.20 -7.76 -10.10
N GLN A 74 15.25 -8.35 -9.49
CA GLN A 74 15.12 -9.09 -8.24
C GLN A 74 14.64 -8.21 -7.08
N LEU A 75 15.10 -6.98 -6.98
CA LEU A 75 14.66 -6.01 -5.96
C LEU A 75 13.19 -5.60 -6.18
N PHE A 76 12.76 -5.39 -7.42
CA PHE A 76 11.36 -5.13 -7.74
C PHE A 76 10.47 -6.32 -7.38
N VAL A 77 10.85 -7.55 -7.73
CA VAL A 77 10.11 -8.76 -7.33
C VAL A 77 10.05 -8.89 -5.82
N ARG A 78 11.16 -8.68 -5.11
CA ARG A 78 11.21 -8.78 -3.65
C ARG A 78 10.28 -7.77 -2.97
N SER A 79 10.15 -6.57 -3.51
CA SER A 79 9.27 -5.54 -2.98
C SER A 79 7.79 -5.93 -2.99
N LEU A 80 7.41 -6.81 -3.92
CA LEU A 80 6.04 -7.30 -4.12
C LEU A 80 5.77 -8.63 -3.40
N ARG A 81 6.81 -9.24 -2.83
CA ARG A 81 6.78 -10.57 -2.22
C ARG A 81 7.27 -10.55 -0.77
N PRO A 82 6.38 -10.30 0.21
CA PRO A 82 6.74 -10.29 1.63
C PRO A 82 7.35 -11.62 2.12
N ASP A 83 6.97 -12.76 1.50
CA ASP A 83 7.53 -14.09 1.80
C ASP A 83 9.04 -14.18 1.58
N LEU A 84 9.60 -13.40 0.64
CA LEU A 84 11.05 -13.28 0.43
C LEU A 84 11.78 -12.52 1.56
N GLY A 85 11.07 -11.92 2.50
CA GLY A 85 11.62 -11.35 3.73
C GLY A 85 11.93 -12.40 4.81
N SER A 86 11.34 -13.61 4.74
CA SER A 86 11.63 -14.73 5.64
C SER A 86 13.09 -15.22 5.50
N PRO A 87 13.67 -15.93 6.48
CA PRO A 87 15.05 -16.44 6.36
C PRO A 87 15.29 -17.28 5.11
N GLY A 88 14.37 -18.20 4.81
CA GLY A 88 14.44 -19.02 3.60
C GLY A 88 14.23 -18.22 2.31
N GLY A 89 13.30 -17.24 2.34
CA GLY A 89 13.06 -16.35 1.22
C GLY A 89 14.25 -15.43 0.93
N ARG A 90 14.94 -14.93 1.96
CA ARG A 90 16.19 -14.17 1.79
C ARG A 90 17.29 -15.01 1.14
N MET A 91 17.42 -16.26 1.57
CA MET A 91 18.39 -17.17 0.96
C MET A 91 18.10 -17.42 -0.52
N LEU A 92 16.84 -17.61 -0.89
CA LEU A 92 16.41 -17.73 -2.29
C LEU A 92 16.69 -16.45 -3.08
N PHE A 93 16.37 -15.27 -2.52
CA PHE A 93 16.62 -13.99 -3.16
C PHE A 93 18.11 -13.78 -3.49
N TRP A 94 18.99 -13.95 -2.49
CA TRP A 94 20.44 -13.79 -2.70
C TRP A 94 21.00 -14.89 -3.61
N GLY A 95 20.54 -16.12 -3.43
CA GLY A 95 20.94 -17.26 -4.27
C GLY A 95 20.62 -17.03 -5.73
N ASN A 96 19.38 -16.62 -6.06
CA ASN A 96 19.01 -16.30 -7.43
C ASN A 96 19.84 -15.13 -8.00
N GLY A 97 19.99 -14.03 -7.28
CA GLY A 97 20.81 -12.90 -7.75
C GLY A 97 22.26 -13.30 -8.05
N LEU A 98 22.87 -14.13 -7.20
CA LEU A 98 24.23 -14.64 -7.43
C LEU A 98 24.29 -15.58 -8.64
N VAL A 99 23.28 -16.44 -8.87
CA VAL A 99 23.23 -17.31 -10.05
C VAL A 99 23.14 -16.50 -11.33
N TYR A 100 22.31 -15.44 -11.38
CA TYR A 100 22.27 -14.51 -12.52
C TYR A 100 23.64 -13.88 -12.78
N THR A 101 24.26 -13.32 -11.74
CA THR A 101 25.59 -12.69 -11.85
C THR A 101 26.66 -13.68 -12.31
N ALA A 102 26.68 -14.89 -11.74
CA ALA A 102 27.63 -15.93 -12.11
C ALA A 102 27.45 -16.38 -13.57
N TYR A 103 26.21 -16.53 -14.03
CA TYR A 103 25.91 -16.90 -15.41
C TYR A 103 26.44 -15.85 -16.40
N LEU A 104 26.14 -14.56 -16.14
CA LEU A 104 26.62 -13.45 -16.98
C LEU A 104 28.15 -13.32 -16.96
N ALA A 105 28.78 -13.54 -15.81
CA ALA A 105 30.23 -13.53 -15.68
C ALA A 105 30.89 -14.66 -16.48
N LEU A 106 30.32 -15.88 -16.45
CA LEU A 106 30.80 -16.99 -17.25
C LEU A 106 30.76 -16.70 -18.76
N GLN A 107 29.70 -16.05 -19.25
CA GLN A 107 29.58 -15.67 -20.66
C GLN A 107 30.66 -14.67 -21.10
N SER A 108 31.12 -13.81 -20.20
CA SER A 108 32.11 -12.78 -20.50
C SER A 108 33.54 -13.31 -20.51
N VAL A 109 33.78 -14.54 -20.07
CA VAL A 109 35.14 -15.14 -20.04
C VAL A 109 35.32 -16.11 -21.21
N PRO A 110 36.16 -15.77 -22.20
CA PRO A 110 36.41 -16.65 -23.33
C PRO A 110 36.97 -18.04 -22.93
N GLY A 111 36.51 -19.08 -23.61
CA GLY A 111 37.05 -20.43 -23.42
C GLY A 111 36.57 -21.17 -22.18
N MET A 112 35.52 -20.67 -21.50
CA MET A 112 34.91 -21.41 -20.40
C MET A 112 34.30 -22.74 -20.87
N PRO A 113 34.53 -23.82 -20.11
CA PRO A 113 34.03 -25.14 -20.50
C PRO A 113 32.50 -25.21 -20.41
N ALA A 114 31.86 -25.87 -21.37
CA ALA A 114 30.38 -25.99 -21.45
C ALA A 114 29.74 -26.52 -20.14
N TRP A 115 30.42 -27.42 -19.41
CA TRP A 115 29.89 -27.93 -18.14
C TRP A 115 29.66 -26.85 -17.07
N SER A 116 30.48 -25.76 -17.08
CA SER A 116 30.30 -24.65 -16.12
C SER A 116 28.96 -23.92 -16.34
N PHE A 117 28.59 -23.72 -17.59
CA PHE A 117 27.27 -23.14 -17.96
C PHE A 117 26.14 -24.10 -17.60
N VAL A 118 26.29 -25.40 -17.83
CA VAL A 118 25.29 -26.41 -17.46
C VAL A 118 25.02 -26.38 -15.95
N VAL A 119 26.07 -26.32 -15.13
CA VAL A 119 25.94 -26.27 -13.67
C VAL A 119 25.19 -25.01 -13.25
N VAL A 120 25.59 -23.83 -13.71
CA VAL A 120 24.96 -22.56 -13.30
C VAL A 120 23.53 -22.45 -13.84
N ALA A 121 23.30 -22.86 -15.10
CA ALA A 121 21.94 -22.86 -15.68
C ALA A 121 20.98 -23.78 -14.91
N SER A 122 21.47 -24.93 -14.43
CA SER A 122 20.67 -25.86 -13.62
C SER A 122 20.21 -25.23 -12.28
N LEU A 123 21.03 -24.34 -11.69
CA LEU A 123 20.70 -23.69 -10.42
C LEU A 123 19.48 -22.76 -10.52
N PHE A 124 19.17 -22.21 -11.70
CA PHE A 124 17.93 -21.45 -11.89
C PHE A 124 16.65 -22.25 -11.58
N GLY A 125 16.66 -23.55 -11.87
CA GLY A 125 15.54 -24.44 -11.54
C GLY A 125 15.67 -25.06 -10.14
N VAL A 126 16.87 -25.52 -9.76
CA VAL A 126 17.10 -26.27 -8.52
C VAL A 126 16.82 -25.42 -7.27
N LEU A 127 17.32 -24.19 -7.20
CA LEU A 127 17.14 -23.34 -6.01
C LEU A 127 15.66 -23.02 -5.70
N PRO A 128 14.83 -22.56 -6.66
CA PRO A 128 13.42 -22.34 -6.40
C PRO A 128 12.63 -23.61 -6.06
N LEU A 129 12.98 -24.76 -6.69
CA LEU A 129 12.35 -26.05 -6.39
C LEU A 129 12.70 -26.53 -4.99
N ALA A 130 13.97 -26.45 -4.59
CA ALA A 130 14.42 -26.80 -3.24
C ALA A 130 13.72 -25.93 -2.18
N HIS A 131 13.62 -24.62 -2.43
CA HIS A 131 12.87 -23.72 -1.55
C HIS A 131 11.40 -24.08 -1.47
N LEU A 132 10.76 -24.43 -2.58
CA LEU A 132 9.36 -24.88 -2.61
C LEU A 132 9.15 -26.16 -1.79
N ALA A 133 10.10 -27.10 -1.89
CA ALA A 133 10.03 -28.39 -1.19
C ALA A 133 10.18 -28.25 0.33
N THR A 134 11.03 -27.33 0.79
CA THR A 134 11.35 -27.11 2.22
C THR A 134 10.30 -26.26 2.95
N HIS A 135 9.59 -25.35 2.22
CA HIS A 135 8.62 -24.41 2.79
C HIS A 135 7.21 -24.70 2.32
N ARG A 136 6.64 -25.82 2.76
CA ARG A 136 5.33 -26.35 2.29
C ARG A 136 4.11 -25.51 2.66
N GLY A 137 4.18 -24.66 3.70
CA GLY A 137 3.03 -23.90 4.21
C GLY A 137 2.37 -22.92 3.22
N ASP A 138 3.06 -22.54 2.15
CA ASP A 138 2.64 -21.48 1.22
C ASP A 138 2.56 -21.95 -0.25
N VAL A 139 2.54 -23.27 -0.47
CA VAL A 139 2.53 -23.88 -1.82
C VAL A 139 1.27 -23.52 -2.62
N ALA A 140 0.19 -23.13 -1.93
CA ALA A 140 -1.09 -22.80 -2.56
C ALA A 140 -1.10 -21.47 -3.33
N HIS A 141 -0.14 -20.57 -3.08
CA HIS A 141 -0.15 -19.25 -3.70
C HIS A 141 0.24 -19.32 -5.18
N PRO A 142 -0.63 -18.92 -6.13
CA PRO A 142 -0.42 -19.11 -7.56
C PRO A 142 0.84 -18.41 -8.10
N VAL A 143 1.18 -17.22 -7.57
CA VAL A 143 2.37 -16.46 -7.96
C VAL A 143 3.66 -17.23 -7.70
N ARG A 144 3.73 -17.91 -6.57
CA ARG A 144 4.91 -18.71 -6.21
C ARG A 144 5.12 -19.85 -7.19
N ARG A 145 4.04 -20.57 -7.56
CA ARG A 145 4.10 -21.64 -8.56
C ARG A 145 4.53 -21.11 -9.93
N MET A 146 3.97 -19.98 -10.36
CA MET A 146 4.33 -19.34 -11.63
C MET A 146 5.79 -18.88 -11.63
N SER A 147 6.28 -18.29 -10.55
CA SER A 147 7.68 -17.86 -10.43
C SER A 147 8.64 -19.06 -10.49
N VAL A 148 8.32 -20.17 -9.82
CA VAL A 148 9.12 -21.41 -9.89
C VAL A 148 9.05 -22.01 -11.29
N GLY A 149 7.87 -22.07 -11.91
CA GLY A 149 7.70 -22.55 -13.28
C GLY A 149 8.51 -21.74 -14.29
N LEU A 150 8.52 -20.41 -14.17
CA LEU A 150 9.33 -19.52 -15.01
C LEU A 150 10.82 -19.78 -14.83
N SER A 151 11.28 -19.96 -13.58
CA SER A 151 12.68 -20.28 -13.31
C SER A 151 13.12 -21.66 -13.86
N CYS A 152 12.24 -22.66 -13.76
CA CYS A 152 12.49 -23.97 -14.37
C CYS A 152 12.52 -23.89 -15.90
N LEU A 153 11.59 -23.13 -16.51
CA LEU A 153 11.57 -22.91 -17.95
C LEU A 153 12.86 -22.22 -18.41
N LEU A 154 13.32 -21.19 -17.69
CA LEU A 154 14.60 -20.52 -17.96
C LEU A 154 15.75 -21.53 -17.92
N ALA A 155 15.84 -22.37 -16.88
CA ALA A 155 16.89 -23.39 -16.80
C ALA A 155 16.86 -24.33 -18.02
N ILE A 156 15.69 -24.80 -18.44
CA ILE A 156 15.53 -25.68 -19.62
C ILE A 156 15.96 -24.96 -20.90
N VAL A 157 15.55 -23.70 -21.08
CA VAL A 157 15.92 -22.89 -22.26
C VAL A 157 17.44 -22.71 -22.32
N LEU A 158 18.05 -22.28 -21.21
CA LEU A 158 19.50 -22.06 -21.16
C LEU A 158 20.31 -23.36 -21.40
N LEU A 159 19.85 -24.49 -20.87
CA LEU A 159 20.45 -25.79 -21.13
C LEU A 159 20.32 -26.21 -22.61
N GLY A 160 19.14 -25.93 -23.21
CA GLY A 160 18.91 -26.23 -24.64
C GLY A 160 19.80 -25.40 -25.57
N LEU A 161 19.99 -24.11 -25.25
CA LEU A 161 20.85 -23.19 -26.02
C LEU A 161 22.31 -23.58 -25.99
N GLN A 162 22.78 -24.26 -24.95
CA GLN A 162 24.17 -24.77 -24.89
C GLN A 162 24.52 -25.83 -25.97
N PHE A 163 23.52 -26.53 -26.48
CA PHE A 163 23.70 -27.62 -27.46
C PHE A 163 23.27 -27.22 -28.87
N GLY A 164 22.80 -25.95 -29.05
CA GLY A 164 22.32 -25.44 -30.35
C GLY A 164 23.30 -24.46 -31.01
N PRO A 165 23.14 -24.18 -32.32
CA PRO A 165 23.95 -23.21 -33.08
C PRO A 165 23.50 -21.77 -32.83
N HIS A 166 23.26 -21.38 -31.57
CA HIS A 166 22.74 -20.06 -31.24
C HIS A 166 23.84 -19.10 -30.83
N GLY A 167 23.75 -17.85 -31.29
CA GLY A 167 24.72 -16.82 -30.94
C GLY A 167 24.72 -16.44 -29.47
N ASP A 168 25.83 -15.91 -29.01
CA ASP A 168 26.05 -15.50 -27.60
C ASP A 168 25.02 -14.46 -27.09
N ASP A 169 24.41 -13.71 -28.01
CA ASP A 169 23.43 -12.67 -27.68
C ASP A 169 22.13 -13.23 -27.08
N VAL A 170 21.61 -14.35 -27.61
CA VAL A 170 20.38 -14.99 -27.09
C VAL A 170 20.61 -15.55 -25.69
N MET A 171 21.81 -16.01 -25.38
CA MET A 171 22.16 -16.53 -24.06
C MET A 171 22.16 -15.46 -22.96
N SER A 172 22.51 -14.21 -23.29
CA SER A 172 22.46 -13.08 -22.34
C SER A 172 21.07 -12.50 -22.17
N VAL A 173 20.24 -12.54 -23.22
CA VAL A 173 18.88 -11.97 -23.25
C VAL A 173 17.87 -12.84 -22.51
N ALA A 174 17.99 -14.17 -22.55
CA ALA A 174 17.02 -15.07 -21.92
C ALA A 174 16.90 -14.87 -20.39
N PRO A 175 17.98 -14.72 -19.61
CA PRO A 175 17.91 -14.41 -18.19
C PRO A 175 17.24 -13.07 -17.89
N LEU A 176 17.53 -12.02 -18.66
CA LEU A 176 16.91 -10.70 -18.52
C LEU A 176 15.41 -10.76 -18.81
N THR A 177 15.03 -11.40 -19.92
CA THR A 177 13.63 -11.61 -20.27
C THR A 177 12.87 -12.30 -19.13
N ALA A 178 13.42 -13.40 -18.58
CA ALA A 178 12.78 -14.12 -17.48
C ALA A 178 12.70 -13.28 -16.21
N ALA A 179 13.72 -12.48 -15.89
CA ALA A 179 13.73 -11.61 -14.71
C ALA A 179 12.62 -10.56 -14.79
N TYR A 180 12.47 -9.87 -15.93
CA TYR A 180 11.45 -8.82 -16.10
C TYR A 180 10.04 -9.38 -16.36
N LEU A 181 9.91 -10.55 -16.97
CA LEU A 181 8.65 -11.28 -17.00
C LEU A 181 8.21 -11.67 -15.58
N GLY A 182 9.16 -12.05 -14.73
CA GLY A 182 8.93 -12.25 -13.31
C GLY A 182 8.40 -11.00 -12.61
N CYS A 183 8.95 -9.80 -12.91
CA CYS A 183 8.43 -8.53 -12.42
C CYS A 183 6.97 -8.31 -12.86
N CYS A 184 6.68 -8.49 -14.14
CA CYS A 184 5.33 -8.34 -14.70
C CYS A 184 4.31 -9.25 -13.99
N ILE A 185 4.62 -10.54 -13.83
CA ILE A 185 3.76 -11.52 -13.16
C ILE A 185 3.52 -11.14 -11.70
N ASN A 186 4.59 -10.85 -10.94
CA ASN A 186 4.46 -10.53 -9.53
C ASN A 186 3.71 -9.21 -9.32
N PHE A 187 3.97 -8.21 -10.17
CA PHE A 187 3.27 -6.93 -10.14
C PHE A 187 1.77 -7.08 -10.40
N TRP A 188 1.39 -7.82 -11.43
CA TRP A 188 0.00 -8.10 -11.75
C TRP A 188 -0.78 -8.74 -10.59
N TYR A 189 -0.14 -9.65 -9.86
CA TYR A 189 -0.79 -10.30 -8.73
C TYR A 189 -0.84 -9.44 -7.47
N ALA A 190 0.18 -8.61 -7.20
CA ALA A 190 0.24 -7.75 -6.03
C ALA A 190 -0.78 -6.60 -6.10
N TYR A 191 -0.98 -6.04 -7.28
CA TYR A 191 -1.81 -4.86 -7.51
C TYR A 191 -3.01 -5.17 -8.39
N ARG A 192 -3.93 -6.03 -7.94
CA ARG A 192 -5.18 -6.32 -8.68
C ARG A 192 -6.19 -5.15 -8.73
N ARG A 193 -5.83 -3.95 -8.30
CA ARG A 193 -6.70 -2.77 -8.30
C ARG A 193 -6.47 -1.98 -9.57
N SER A 194 -7.55 -1.61 -10.25
CA SER A 194 -7.51 -0.70 -11.39
C SER A 194 -7.17 0.73 -10.93
N SER A 195 -5.90 1.10 -10.99
CA SER A 195 -5.42 2.46 -10.79
C SER A 195 -4.58 2.88 -12.00
N GLY A 196 -4.44 4.19 -12.24
CA GLY A 196 -3.63 4.70 -13.35
C GLY A 196 -2.19 4.24 -13.24
N GLY A 197 -1.60 4.35 -12.06
CA GLY A 197 -0.24 3.90 -11.79
C GLY A 197 -0.04 2.39 -12.00
N PHE A 198 -1.04 1.57 -11.64
CA PHE A 198 -1.01 0.13 -11.91
C PHE A 198 -0.94 -0.18 -13.41
N VAL A 199 -1.81 0.45 -14.20
CA VAL A 199 -1.87 0.21 -15.66
C VAL A 199 -0.56 0.62 -16.33
N VAL A 200 -0.04 1.82 -16.02
CA VAL A 200 1.19 2.33 -16.62
C VAL A 200 2.41 1.46 -16.25
N THR A 201 2.55 1.08 -14.98
CA THR A 201 3.65 0.21 -14.53
C THR A 201 3.57 -1.18 -15.16
N GLY A 202 2.37 -1.77 -15.23
CA GLY A 202 2.14 -3.09 -15.82
C GLY A 202 2.46 -3.12 -17.30
N ILE A 203 1.99 -2.14 -18.07
CA ILE A 203 2.34 -1.96 -19.48
C ILE A 203 3.85 -1.75 -19.63
N GLY A 204 4.46 -0.92 -18.79
CA GLY A 204 5.89 -0.67 -18.80
C GLY A 204 6.71 -1.95 -18.61
N PHE A 205 6.40 -2.79 -17.63
CA PHE A 205 7.09 -4.09 -17.44
C PHE A 205 6.85 -5.06 -18.60
N LEU A 206 5.65 -5.09 -19.18
CA LEU A 206 5.36 -5.93 -20.33
C LEU A 206 6.20 -5.50 -21.54
N LEU A 207 6.22 -4.20 -21.84
CA LEU A 207 7.05 -3.63 -22.90
C LEU A 207 8.53 -3.83 -22.63
N TRP A 208 8.99 -3.67 -21.40
CA TRP A 208 10.40 -3.89 -21.05
C TRP A 208 10.82 -5.33 -21.25
N THR A 209 9.97 -6.29 -20.88
CA THR A 209 10.21 -7.71 -21.17
C THR A 209 10.29 -7.96 -22.70
N SER A 210 9.42 -7.33 -23.48
CA SER A 210 9.38 -7.51 -24.93
C SER A 210 10.58 -6.91 -25.65
N VAL A 211 11.19 -5.84 -25.10
CA VAL A 211 12.42 -5.22 -25.68
C VAL A 211 13.55 -6.24 -25.83
N PHE A 212 13.79 -7.09 -24.83
CA PHE A 212 14.83 -8.08 -24.91
C PHE A 212 14.63 -9.11 -26.04
N LEU A 213 13.38 -9.51 -26.29
CA LEU A 213 13.02 -10.43 -27.36
C LEU A 213 13.00 -9.73 -28.73
N LEU A 214 12.40 -8.55 -28.79
CA LEU A 214 12.28 -7.80 -30.03
C LEU A 214 13.61 -7.25 -30.52
N GLY A 215 14.51 -6.84 -29.61
CA GLY A 215 15.85 -6.36 -29.99
C GLY A 215 16.62 -7.38 -30.81
N THR A 216 16.75 -8.60 -30.33
CA THR A 216 17.43 -9.70 -31.06
C THR A 216 16.73 -10.03 -32.38
N LEU A 217 15.41 -10.05 -32.38
CA LEU A 217 14.63 -10.34 -33.58
C LEU A 217 14.76 -9.22 -34.65
N PHE A 218 14.78 -7.96 -34.23
CA PHE A 218 14.97 -6.83 -35.14
C PHE A 218 16.35 -6.83 -35.79
N ASP A 219 17.39 -7.11 -35.02
CA ASP A 219 18.77 -7.18 -35.54
C ASP A 219 18.94 -8.30 -36.58
N GLU A 220 18.24 -9.43 -36.40
CA GLU A 220 18.24 -10.54 -37.36
C GLU A 220 17.39 -10.26 -38.63
N LEU A 221 16.16 -9.72 -38.43
CA LEU A 221 15.19 -9.58 -39.54
C LEU A 221 15.38 -8.30 -40.34
N LEU A 222 15.85 -7.22 -39.70
CA LEU A 222 15.94 -5.89 -40.27
C LEU A 222 17.29 -5.22 -39.99
N PRO A 223 18.43 -5.81 -40.39
CA PRO A 223 19.76 -5.30 -40.05
C PRO A 223 20.07 -3.91 -40.61
N SER A 224 19.26 -3.43 -41.57
CA SER A 224 19.39 -2.08 -42.14
C SER A 224 18.69 -1.00 -41.33
N VAL A 225 17.81 -1.37 -40.37
CA VAL A 225 17.06 -0.44 -39.54
C VAL A 225 17.75 -0.30 -38.18
N LYS A 226 18.42 0.83 -37.99
CA LYS A 226 19.00 1.17 -36.67
C LYS A 226 17.94 1.88 -35.85
N ILE A 227 17.53 1.26 -34.75
CA ILE A 227 16.64 1.90 -33.77
C ILE A 227 17.52 2.59 -32.73
N GLU A 228 17.26 3.86 -32.47
CA GLU A 228 17.97 4.65 -31.46
C GLU A 228 17.78 4.05 -30.06
N SER A 229 18.80 4.14 -29.22
CA SER A 229 18.82 3.54 -27.87
C SER A 229 17.67 4.08 -26.98
N GLU A 230 17.27 5.33 -27.19
CA GLU A 230 16.16 5.99 -26.45
C GLU A 230 14.84 5.23 -26.61
N VAL A 231 14.58 4.67 -27.80
CA VAL A 231 13.34 3.92 -28.05
C VAL A 231 13.32 2.64 -27.23
N TRP A 232 14.46 1.93 -27.15
CA TRP A 232 14.59 0.73 -26.33
C TRP A 232 14.52 1.00 -24.82
N ASN A 233 14.83 2.22 -24.40
CA ASN A 233 14.79 2.62 -22.99
C ASN A 233 13.43 3.19 -22.56
N LEU A 234 12.52 3.50 -23.49
CA LEU A 234 11.19 4.04 -23.19
C LEU A 234 10.38 3.23 -22.17
N PRO A 235 10.36 1.89 -22.20
CA PRO A 235 9.66 1.10 -21.18
C PRO A 235 10.16 1.31 -19.76
N LYS A 236 11.45 1.57 -19.56
CA LYS A 236 12.06 1.87 -18.24
C LYS A 236 11.44 3.15 -17.66
N TYR A 237 11.28 4.19 -18.49
CA TYR A 237 10.63 5.43 -18.09
C TYR A 237 9.16 5.24 -17.73
N LEU A 238 8.43 4.40 -18.49
CA LEU A 238 7.04 4.07 -18.19
C LEU A 238 6.91 3.38 -16.82
N VAL A 239 7.81 2.43 -16.51
CA VAL A 239 7.83 1.77 -15.20
C VAL A 239 8.10 2.79 -14.09
N ALA A 240 9.10 3.68 -14.26
CA ALA A 240 9.45 4.69 -13.28
C ALA A 240 8.27 5.64 -13.00
N VAL A 241 7.67 6.18 -14.05
CA VAL A 241 6.50 7.07 -13.96
C VAL A 241 5.32 6.35 -13.31
N GLY A 242 5.04 5.11 -13.73
CA GLY A 242 3.96 4.32 -13.16
C GLY A 242 4.15 4.03 -11.67
N MET A 243 5.36 3.72 -11.22
CA MET A 243 5.69 3.55 -9.81
C MET A 243 5.54 4.85 -9.01
N ILE A 244 5.94 6.00 -9.59
CA ILE A 244 5.72 7.32 -8.98
C ILE A 244 4.22 7.59 -8.83
N LEU A 245 3.42 7.32 -9.87
CA LEU A 245 1.97 7.47 -9.81
C LEU A 245 1.34 6.61 -8.71
N LEU A 246 1.78 5.35 -8.55
CA LEU A 246 1.31 4.48 -7.47
C LEU A 246 1.58 5.07 -6.08
N LEU A 247 2.78 5.63 -5.88
CA LEU A 247 3.12 6.30 -4.61
C LEU A 247 2.26 7.54 -4.36
N LEU A 248 2.03 8.34 -5.39
CA LEU A 248 1.18 9.53 -5.30
C LEU A 248 -0.28 9.15 -5.01
N GLU A 249 -0.81 8.14 -5.68
CA GLU A 249 -2.16 7.62 -5.43
C GLU A 249 -2.32 7.12 -3.99
N ASP A 250 -1.31 6.41 -3.46
CA ASP A 250 -1.33 5.95 -2.07
C ASP A 250 -1.26 7.12 -1.08
N GLN A 251 -0.41 8.12 -1.37
CA GLN A 251 -0.35 9.34 -0.56
C GLN A 251 -1.66 10.12 -0.56
N ILE A 252 -2.28 10.27 -1.73
CA ILE A 252 -3.58 10.95 -1.84
C ILE A 252 -4.62 10.23 -1.00
N LYS A 253 -4.70 8.89 -1.08
CA LYS A 253 -5.62 8.08 -0.27
C LYS A 253 -5.37 8.25 1.23
N GLN A 254 -4.10 8.20 1.66
CA GLN A 254 -3.75 8.40 3.06
C GLN A 254 -4.11 9.81 3.54
N ASN A 255 -3.80 10.83 2.74
CA ASN A 255 -4.15 12.22 3.07
C ASN A 255 -5.67 12.42 3.13
N GLN A 256 -6.43 11.81 2.20
CA GLN A 256 -7.89 11.83 2.24
C GLN A 256 -8.43 11.14 3.49
N HIS A 257 -7.87 9.98 3.85
CA HIS A 257 -8.28 9.28 5.07
C HIS A 257 -8.00 10.12 6.32
N MET A 258 -6.81 10.70 6.45
CA MET A 258 -6.47 11.60 7.56
C MET A 258 -7.34 12.87 7.58
N ALA A 259 -7.71 13.40 6.41
CA ALA A 259 -8.58 14.57 6.30
C ALA A 259 -10.06 14.28 6.63
N GLN A 260 -10.47 13.01 6.67
CA GLN A 260 -11.85 12.56 6.86
C GLN A 260 -12.08 11.80 8.16
N HIS A 261 -11.03 11.43 8.89
CA HIS A 261 -11.14 10.67 10.13
C HIS A 261 -10.45 11.40 11.29
N ASP A 262 -10.96 11.17 12.49
CA ASP A 262 -10.36 11.63 13.74
C ASP A 262 -9.15 10.74 14.09
N LEU A 263 -8.00 11.35 14.38
CA LEU A 263 -6.75 10.63 14.60
C LEU A 263 -6.71 9.85 15.93
N VAL A 264 -7.53 10.24 16.92
CA VAL A 264 -7.58 9.57 18.21
C VAL A 264 -8.46 8.33 18.15
N THR A 265 -9.68 8.47 17.61
CA THR A 265 -10.70 7.41 17.65
C THR A 265 -10.76 6.58 16.37
N GLY A 266 -10.22 7.07 15.24
CA GLY A 266 -10.36 6.46 13.92
C GLY A 266 -11.77 6.60 13.32
N LEU A 267 -12.71 7.23 14.00
CA LEU A 267 -14.05 7.49 13.50
C LEU A 267 -14.04 8.56 12.39
N PRO A 268 -15.07 8.65 11.56
CA PRO A 268 -15.37 9.83 10.75
C PRO A 268 -15.23 11.12 11.57
N ASN A 269 -14.57 12.13 11.00
CA ASN A 269 -14.52 13.46 11.58
C ASN A 269 -15.76 14.30 11.16
N ARG A 270 -15.83 15.55 11.61
CA ARG A 270 -16.92 16.49 11.28
C ARG A 270 -17.18 16.54 9.76
N ARG A 271 -16.12 16.65 8.95
CA ARG A 271 -16.27 16.78 7.48
C ARG A 271 -16.92 15.53 6.86
N LEU A 272 -16.44 14.35 7.20
CA LEU A 272 -17.01 13.10 6.68
C LEU A 272 -18.43 12.87 7.24
N PHE A 273 -18.71 13.30 8.45
CA PHE A 273 -20.07 13.28 9.03
C PHE A 273 -21.05 14.13 8.21
N GLU A 274 -20.69 15.38 7.90
CA GLU A 274 -21.53 16.28 7.11
C GLU A 274 -21.79 15.73 5.70
N ASP A 275 -20.77 15.19 5.04
CA ASP A 275 -20.89 14.52 3.74
C ASP A 275 -21.88 13.32 3.81
N ARG A 276 -21.74 12.47 4.83
CA ARG A 276 -22.62 11.31 5.03
C ARG A 276 -24.05 11.70 5.39
N LEU A 277 -24.22 12.68 6.23
CA LEU A 277 -25.52 13.22 6.59
C LEU A 277 -26.25 13.79 5.38
N GLY A 278 -25.55 14.55 4.51
CA GLY A 278 -26.11 15.06 3.25
C GLY A 278 -26.61 13.95 2.35
N LEU A 279 -25.80 12.88 2.15
CA LEU A 279 -26.19 11.73 1.36
C LEU A 279 -27.37 10.96 1.96
N ALA A 280 -27.41 10.77 3.28
CA ALA A 280 -28.52 10.13 3.98
C ALA A 280 -29.83 10.92 3.84
N LEU A 281 -29.76 12.25 3.97
CA LEU A 281 -30.90 13.14 3.80
C LEU A 281 -31.48 13.10 2.38
N GLU A 282 -30.59 13.07 1.35
CA GLU A 282 -31.04 12.91 -0.04
C GLU A 282 -31.70 11.56 -0.31
N ARG A 283 -31.18 10.49 0.30
CA ARG A 283 -31.79 9.15 0.20
C ARG A 283 -33.17 9.14 0.87
N ALA A 284 -33.27 9.68 2.07
CA ALA A 284 -34.51 9.77 2.82
C ALA A 284 -35.59 10.59 2.06
N ARG A 285 -35.19 11.72 1.47
CA ARG A 285 -36.08 12.54 0.61
C ARG A 285 -36.61 11.77 -0.59
N ARG A 286 -35.74 11.08 -1.31
CA ARG A 286 -36.12 10.31 -2.52
C ARG A 286 -37.01 9.11 -2.19
N ALA A 287 -36.73 8.45 -1.08
CA ALA A 287 -37.46 7.26 -0.65
C ALA A 287 -38.74 7.59 0.14
N GLY A 288 -38.96 8.86 0.54
CA GLY A 288 -40.06 9.23 1.43
C GLY A 288 -39.94 8.61 2.84
N THR A 289 -38.71 8.30 3.27
CA THR A 289 -38.43 7.68 4.57
C THR A 289 -37.94 8.72 5.59
N ARG A 290 -37.89 8.29 6.85
CA ARG A 290 -37.29 9.06 7.94
C ARG A 290 -35.83 8.74 8.12
N MET A 291 -35.10 9.66 8.76
CA MET A 291 -33.77 9.46 9.28
C MET A 291 -33.59 10.32 10.54
N SER A 292 -32.62 9.98 11.38
CA SER A 292 -32.38 10.75 12.60
C SER A 292 -30.92 11.09 12.79
N VAL A 293 -30.66 12.24 13.42
CA VAL A 293 -29.35 12.71 13.85
C VAL A 293 -29.30 12.70 15.36
N LEU A 294 -28.23 12.13 15.93
CA LEU A 294 -27.95 12.23 17.36
C LEU A 294 -26.72 13.11 17.54
N ALA A 295 -26.80 14.10 18.43
CA ALA A 295 -25.66 14.83 18.97
C ALA A 295 -25.37 14.30 20.38
N ILE A 296 -24.13 13.99 20.67
CA ILE A 296 -23.68 13.32 21.91
C ILE A 296 -22.49 14.09 22.48
N ASP A 297 -22.57 14.41 23.78
CA ASP A 297 -21.48 15.07 24.52
C ASP A 297 -21.16 14.23 25.78
N LEU A 298 -19.89 13.92 26.03
CA LEU A 298 -19.48 13.13 27.19
C LEU A 298 -19.47 14.01 28.45
N ASP A 299 -20.21 13.59 29.45
CA ASP A 299 -20.33 14.35 30.69
C ASP A 299 -19.01 14.26 31.48
N ARG A 300 -18.52 15.43 31.97
CA ARG A 300 -17.34 15.60 32.79
C ARG A 300 -16.03 15.07 32.16
N PHE A 301 -15.95 14.93 30.85
CA PHE A 301 -14.74 14.44 30.17
C PHE A 301 -13.52 15.33 30.45
N LYS A 302 -13.70 16.64 30.60
CA LYS A 302 -12.64 17.55 30.99
C LYS A 302 -12.03 17.21 32.35
N GLU A 303 -12.84 16.81 33.34
CA GLU A 303 -12.36 16.40 34.66
C GLU A 303 -11.47 15.16 34.58
N ILE A 304 -11.78 14.22 33.66
CA ILE A 304 -10.95 13.04 33.41
C ILE A 304 -9.58 13.47 32.88
N ASN A 305 -9.54 14.37 31.89
CA ASN A 305 -8.28 14.89 31.34
C ASN A 305 -7.47 15.65 32.39
N ASP A 306 -8.12 16.50 33.18
CA ASP A 306 -7.45 17.33 34.21
C ASP A 306 -6.89 16.46 35.35
N THR A 307 -7.54 15.32 35.66
CA THR A 307 -7.16 14.44 36.80
C THR A 307 -6.19 13.33 36.39
N LEU A 308 -6.44 12.67 35.23
CA LEU A 308 -5.71 11.46 34.78
C LEU A 308 -4.80 11.71 33.59
N GLY A 309 -4.84 12.92 33.04
CA GLY A 309 -4.06 13.34 31.88
C GLY A 309 -4.70 12.98 30.53
N HIS A 310 -4.29 13.70 29.48
CA HIS A 310 -4.82 13.56 28.12
C HIS A 310 -4.65 12.16 27.51
N HIS A 311 -3.57 11.45 27.89
CA HIS A 311 -3.37 10.08 27.39
C HIS A 311 -4.48 9.12 27.84
N VAL A 312 -4.92 9.23 29.10
CA VAL A 312 -6.03 8.42 29.62
C VAL A 312 -7.33 8.86 28.95
N GLY A 313 -7.55 10.17 28.76
CA GLY A 313 -8.69 10.69 28.01
C GLY A 313 -8.76 10.15 26.57
N ASP A 314 -7.64 10.05 25.87
CA ASP A 314 -7.60 9.45 24.52
C ASP A 314 -8.01 7.98 24.54
N ILE A 315 -7.59 7.20 25.52
CA ILE A 315 -7.99 5.79 25.69
C ILE A 315 -9.50 5.68 25.97
N VAL A 316 -10.04 6.57 26.83
CA VAL A 316 -11.50 6.67 27.07
C VAL A 316 -12.24 6.89 25.77
N LEU A 317 -11.83 7.87 24.97
CA LEU A 317 -12.45 8.19 23.68
C LEU A 317 -12.41 7.00 22.71
N GLN A 318 -11.27 6.30 22.62
CA GLN A 318 -11.10 5.10 21.78
C GLN A 318 -12.02 3.96 22.20
N GLN A 319 -12.15 3.73 23.51
CA GLN A 319 -13.01 2.69 24.03
C GLN A 319 -14.48 3.00 23.76
N ILE A 320 -14.92 4.23 24.00
CA ILE A 320 -16.29 4.70 23.70
C ILE A 320 -16.58 4.57 22.20
N ALA A 321 -15.68 5.05 21.36
CA ALA A 321 -15.81 4.94 19.90
C ALA A 321 -16.01 3.48 19.46
N THR A 322 -15.26 2.56 20.05
CA THR A 322 -15.36 1.12 19.78
C THR A 322 -16.71 0.55 20.25
N MET A 323 -17.14 0.92 21.45
CA MET A 323 -18.41 0.46 22.03
C MET A 323 -19.61 0.95 21.19
N PHE A 324 -19.62 2.23 20.85
CA PHE A 324 -20.68 2.83 20.05
C PHE A 324 -20.73 2.24 18.63
N SER A 325 -19.57 2.08 17.98
CA SER A 325 -19.48 1.49 16.63
C SER A 325 -20.02 0.06 16.58
N LYS A 326 -19.77 -0.75 17.61
CA LYS A 326 -20.28 -2.14 17.68
C LYS A 326 -21.80 -2.23 17.83
N ARG A 327 -22.41 -1.17 18.37
CA ARG A 327 -23.86 -1.13 18.61
C ARG A 327 -24.64 -0.68 17.37
N LEU A 328 -24.05 0.15 16.54
CA LEU A 328 -24.66 0.72 15.36
C LEU A 328 -24.63 -0.26 14.17
N ARG A 329 -25.61 -0.12 13.27
CA ARG A 329 -25.68 -0.92 12.03
C ARG A 329 -24.62 -0.43 11.04
N GLN A 330 -24.26 -1.27 10.08
CA GLN A 330 -23.29 -0.92 9.03
C GLN A 330 -23.73 0.28 8.16
N VAL A 331 -25.05 0.52 8.06
CA VAL A 331 -25.60 1.66 7.32
C VAL A 331 -25.57 2.96 8.12
N ASP A 332 -25.54 2.87 9.47
CA ASP A 332 -25.46 4.02 10.34
C ASP A 332 -24.04 4.60 10.34
N THR A 333 -23.94 5.90 10.58
CA THR A 333 -22.63 6.56 10.68
C THR A 333 -22.47 7.12 12.08
N ILE A 334 -21.33 6.79 12.72
CA ILE A 334 -20.87 7.48 13.92
C ILE A 334 -19.62 8.29 13.58
N ALA A 335 -19.51 9.49 14.17
CA ALA A 335 -18.41 10.41 13.99
C ALA A 335 -17.99 11.05 15.31
N ARG A 336 -16.73 11.47 15.42
CA ARG A 336 -16.28 12.40 16.45
C ARG A 336 -16.18 13.79 15.84
N ILE A 337 -16.94 14.73 16.41
CA ILE A 337 -17.05 16.08 15.86
C ILE A 337 -15.97 17.01 16.42
N GLY A 338 -15.52 16.76 17.64
CA GLY A 338 -14.42 17.47 18.30
C GLY A 338 -14.43 17.25 19.80
N GLY A 339 -13.28 17.36 20.46
CA GLY A 339 -13.20 17.21 21.91
C GLY A 339 -13.85 15.93 22.44
N ASP A 340 -14.92 16.09 23.18
CA ASP A 340 -15.80 15.08 23.80
C ASP A 340 -17.12 14.89 23.05
N GLU A 341 -17.28 15.49 21.86
CA GLU A 341 -18.50 15.47 21.09
C GLU A 341 -18.48 14.37 20.01
N PHE A 342 -19.55 13.56 19.99
CA PHE A 342 -19.83 12.56 18.96
C PHE A 342 -21.15 12.88 18.27
N ALA A 343 -21.32 12.41 17.04
CA ALA A 343 -22.58 12.49 16.32
C ALA A 343 -22.88 11.18 15.60
N VAL A 344 -24.19 10.87 15.48
CA VAL A 344 -24.64 9.66 14.79
C VAL A 344 -25.69 10.02 13.75
N VAL A 345 -25.59 9.42 12.55
CA VAL A 345 -26.64 9.41 11.53
C VAL A 345 -27.26 8.03 11.52
N LEU A 346 -28.56 7.95 11.79
CA LEU A 346 -29.36 6.74 11.69
C LEU A 346 -30.13 6.75 10.38
N GLU A 347 -29.77 5.84 9.46
CA GLU A 347 -30.41 5.70 8.14
C GLU A 347 -31.56 4.68 8.19
N GLY A 348 -32.55 4.82 7.29
CA GLY A 348 -33.68 3.91 7.14
C GLY A 348 -34.93 4.41 7.85
N PRO A 349 -35.91 3.55 8.15
CA PRO A 349 -37.19 3.97 8.75
C PRO A 349 -37.07 4.41 10.23
N ALA A 350 -35.89 4.91 10.63
CA ALA A 350 -35.58 5.34 11.97
C ALA A 350 -36.38 6.60 12.35
N GLY A 351 -37.63 6.41 12.76
CA GLY A 351 -38.41 7.45 13.38
C GLY A 351 -37.93 7.79 14.80
N ALA A 352 -38.53 8.82 15.41
CA ALA A 352 -38.12 9.31 16.72
C ALA A 352 -38.07 8.25 17.83
N ALA A 353 -38.94 7.22 17.78
CA ALA A 353 -38.95 6.13 18.74
C ALA A 353 -37.72 5.21 18.61
N GLU A 354 -37.30 4.84 17.38
CA GLU A 354 -36.12 4.01 17.12
C GLU A 354 -34.86 4.80 17.48
N ALA A 355 -34.79 6.09 17.10
CA ALA A 355 -33.66 6.95 17.48
C ALA A 355 -33.55 7.10 19.01
N ARG A 356 -34.65 7.19 19.72
CA ARG A 356 -34.65 7.19 21.18
C ARG A 356 -34.13 5.87 21.75
N SER A 357 -34.56 4.73 21.21
CA SER A 357 -34.08 3.43 21.65
C SER A 357 -32.58 3.28 21.48
N VAL A 358 -32.03 3.75 20.35
CA VAL A 358 -30.56 3.75 20.10
C VAL A 358 -29.86 4.69 21.09
N ALA A 359 -30.36 5.89 21.31
CA ALA A 359 -29.79 6.83 22.27
C ALA A 359 -29.77 6.27 23.71
N ASP A 360 -30.86 5.65 24.15
CA ASP A 360 -30.95 5.02 25.46
C ASP A 360 -29.99 3.84 25.60
N GLU A 361 -29.73 3.08 24.52
CA GLU A 361 -28.75 2.04 24.53
C GLU A 361 -27.29 2.54 24.57
N LEU A 362 -26.97 3.58 23.82
CA LEU A 362 -25.66 4.22 23.88
C LEU A 362 -25.39 4.79 25.28
N ALA A 363 -26.38 5.42 25.90
CA ALA A 363 -26.26 5.90 27.27
C ALA A 363 -26.06 4.76 28.27
N ARG A 364 -26.77 3.64 28.11
CA ARG A 364 -26.60 2.43 28.96
C ARG A 364 -25.25 1.79 28.87
N LEU A 365 -24.58 1.85 27.71
CA LEU A 365 -23.21 1.33 27.56
C LEU A 365 -22.20 2.09 28.45
N LEU A 366 -22.54 3.32 28.85
CA LEU A 366 -21.72 4.16 29.74
C LEU A 366 -22.19 4.13 31.19
N ALA A 367 -23.24 3.35 31.52
CA ALA A 367 -23.75 3.27 32.87
C ALA A 367 -22.79 2.56 33.84
N GLU A 368 -21.96 1.64 33.32
CA GLU A 368 -20.90 1.01 34.09
C GLU A 368 -19.57 1.74 33.89
N PRO A 369 -18.76 1.94 34.94
CA PRO A 369 -17.47 2.58 34.83
C PRO A 369 -16.56 1.84 33.83
N LEU A 370 -15.86 2.59 32.98
CA LEU A 370 -14.88 2.04 32.03
C LEU A 370 -13.62 1.60 32.78
N SER A 371 -13.19 0.35 32.57
CA SER A 371 -11.94 -0.17 33.15
C SER A 371 -10.77 0.19 32.23
N ILE A 372 -9.93 1.13 32.63
CA ILE A 372 -8.79 1.64 31.87
C ILE A 372 -7.56 1.75 32.79
N LEU A 373 -6.49 1.05 32.48
CA LEU A 373 -5.22 1.10 33.21
C LEU A 373 -5.40 1.01 34.74
N ASP A 374 -6.16 0.02 35.20
CA ASP A 374 -6.51 -0.22 36.63
C ASP A 374 -7.39 0.85 37.31
N HIS A 375 -7.93 1.79 36.54
CA HIS A 375 -8.92 2.79 37.00
C HIS A 375 -10.32 2.43 36.52
N ALA A 376 -11.31 2.55 37.44
CA ALA A 376 -12.73 2.50 37.09
C ALA A 376 -13.21 3.94 36.85
N ILE A 377 -13.37 4.33 35.61
CA ILE A 377 -13.67 5.71 35.18
C ILE A 377 -15.16 5.82 34.86
N PRO A 378 -15.96 6.51 35.67
CA PRO A 378 -17.37 6.77 35.35
C PRO A 378 -17.46 7.82 34.25
N VAL A 379 -18.19 7.52 33.19
CA VAL A 379 -18.45 8.44 32.06
C VAL A 379 -19.93 8.44 31.80
N GLY A 380 -20.54 9.63 31.70
CA GLY A 380 -21.91 9.81 31.22
C GLY A 380 -21.93 10.40 29.83
N ALA A 381 -23.09 10.42 29.22
CA ALA A 381 -23.33 11.14 27.98
C ALA A 381 -24.69 11.84 27.95
N SER A 382 -24.66 13.06 27.47
CA SER A 382 -25.87 13.84 27.17
C SER A 382 -26.19 13.73 25.68
N ILE A 383 -27.38 13.25 25.30
CA ILE A 383 -27.76 12.94 23.93
C ILE A 383 -28.98 13.76 23.49
N GLY A 384 -28.86 14.46 22.36
CA GLY A 384 -29.94 15.15 21.67
C GLY A 384 -30.30 14.48 20.36
N ILE A 385 -31.58 14.41 20.00
CA ILE A 385 -32.10 13.70 18.83
C ILE A 385 -32.88 14.66 17.94
N ALA A 386 -32.58 14.66 16.62
CA ALA A 386 -33.42 15.34 15.63
C ALA A 386 -33.79 14.38 14.51
N THR A 387 -35.04 14.41 14.05
CA THR A 387 -35.61 13.50 13.06
C THR A 387 -36.11 14.26 11.83
N PHE A 388 -35.71 13.82 10.65
CA PHE A 388 -36.22 14.28 9.37
C PHE A 388 -37.51 13.54 9.03
N PRO A 389 -38.55 14.24 8.53
CA PRO A 389 -38.61 15.68 8.24
C PRO A 389 -39.16 16.56 9.40
N GLU A 390 -39.50 15.97 10.55
CA GLU A 390 -40.26 16.61 11.63
C GLU A 390 -39.47 17.76 12.28
N ASP A 391 -38.17 17.58 12.52
CA ASP A 391 -37.31 18.53 13.25
C ASP A 391 -36.48 19.45 12.35
N GLY A 392 -36.45 19.17 11.06
CA GLY A 392 -35.73 19.96 10.06
C GLY A 392 -35.78 19.35 8.67
N LYS A 393 -35.65 20.21 7.64
CA LYS A 393 -35.68 19.77 6.25
C LYS A 393 -34.29 19.77 5.56
N ASP A 394 -33.29 20.28 6.21
CA ASP A 394 -31.91 20.35 5.74
C ASP A 394 -30.93 19.94 6.83
N LEU A 395 -29.68 19.79 6.44
CA LEU A 395 -28.57 19.34 7.31
C LEU A 395 -28.41 20.28 8.51
N GLU A 396 -28.38 21.58 8.26
CA GLU A 396 -28.12 22.61 9.28
C GLU A 396 -29.23 22.63 10.34
N ALA A 397 -30.49 22.63 9.92
CA ALA A 397 -31.63 22.60 10.82
C ALA A 397 -31.65 21.36 11.73
N LEU A 398 -31.33 20.18 11.18
CA LEU A 398 -31.26 18.93 11.95
C LEU A 398 -30.12 18.97 12.97
N CYS A 399 -28.91 19.41 12.58
CA CYS A 399 -27.77 19.53 13.49
C CYS A 399 -28.06 20.52 14.62
N ILE A 400 -28.55 21.72 14.30
CA ILE A 400 -28.90 22.72 15.29
C ILE A 400 -29.95 22.16 16.28
N ARG A 401 -30.93 21.43 15.78
CA ARG A 401 -32.00 20.89 16.64
C ARG A 401 -31.48 19.77 17.55
N ALA A 402 -30.59 18.89 17.04
CA ALA A 402 -29.96 17.87 17.84
C ALA A 402 -29.07 18.48 18.94
N ASP A 403 -28.25 19.48 18.61
CA ASP A 403 -27.39 20.18 19.57
C ASP A 403 -28.21 20.91 20.67
N GLN A 404 -29.28 21.58 20.29
CA GLN A 404 -30.18 22.22 21.29
C GLN A 404 -30.71 21.22 22.32
N ARG A 405 -31.19 20.06 21.85
CA ARG A 405 -31.73 19.01 22.72
C ARG A 405 -30.64 18.34 23.57
N MET A 406 -29.44 18.17 23.01
CA MET A 406 -28.26 17.68 23.75
C MET A 406 -27.91 18.65 24.91
N TYR A 407 -27.86 19.94 24.61
CA TYR A 407 -27.59 20.95 25.63
C TYR A 407 -28.66 21.00 26.73
N GLU A 408 -29.94 20.84 26.36
CA GLU A 408 -31.06 20.73 27.34
C GLU A 408 -30.87 19.50 28.24
N ALA A 409 -30.52 18.34 27.68
CA ALA A 409 -30.21 17.12 28.43
C ALA A 409 -29.03 17.33 29.39
N LYS A 410 -27.95 17.96 28.92
CA LYS A 410 -26.76 18.29 29.74
C LYS A 410 -27.08 19.19 30.92
N ARG A 411 -27.98 20.19 30.72
CA ARG A 411 -28.44 21.05 31.81
C ARG A 411 -29.30 20.33 32.84
N GLN A 412 -30.13 19.39 32.41
CA GLN A 412 -30.93 18.55 33.32
C GLN A 412 -30.05 17.61 34.13
N ALA A 413 -29.06 16.93 33.51
CA ALA A 413 -28.12 16.05 34.20
C ALA A 413 -27.32 16.82 35.30
N ARG A 414 -26.89 18.04 35.03
CA ARG A 414 -26.21 18.89 36.05
C ARG A 414 -27.11 19.25 37.23
N ARG A 415 -28.36 19.58 36.99
CA ARG A 415 -29.36 19.95 38.06
C ARG A 415 -29.70 18.76 38.95
N THR A 416 -29.69 17.54 38.45
CA THR A 416 -29.95 16.33 39.23
C THR A 416 -28.71 15.88 40.04
N ALA A 417 -27.49 16.19 39.60
CA ALA A 417 -26.26 15.87 40.30
C ALA A 417 -25.90 16.83 41.47
N GLU A 418 -26.34 18.11 41.43
CA GLU A 418 -26.09 19.09 42.50
C GLU A 418 -26.76 18.74 43.84
N PRO A 419 -28.01 18.22 43.93
CA PRO A 419 -28.60 17.85 45.21
C PRO A 419 -27.95 16.68 45.92
N GLU A 420 -27.41 15.69 45.16
CA GLU A 420 -26.72 14.53 45.77
C GLU A 420 -25.37 14.89 46.37
N ALA A 421 -24.66 15.86 45.80
CA ALA A 421 -23.41 16.37 46.35
C ALA A 421 -23.63 17.16 47.67
N LEU A 422 -24.72 17.94 47.76
CA LEU A 422 -25.10 18.66 48.98
C LEU A 422 -25.58 17.72 50.11
N ALA A 423 -26.21 16.59 49.77
CA ALA A 423 -26.65 15.59 50.73
C ALA A 423 -25.50 14.78 51.31
N ALA A 424 -24.43 14.59 50.56
CA ALA A 424 -23.20 13.86 50.99
C ALA A 424 -22.29 14.67 51.95
N PHE A 425 -22.45 16.00 52.04
CA PHE A 425 -21.70 16.88 52.99
C PHE A 425 -22.50 17.25 54.24
N GLY A 426 -23.70 16.70 54.41
CA GLY A 426 -24.62 17.02 55.51
C GLY A 426 -24.77 15.92 56.57
N THR A 427 -23.86 14.93 56.62
CA THR A 427 -23.82 13.91 57.70
C THR A 427 -22.49 13.89 58.43
#